data_2cbc563598c8e719041ce528c9e0470a
#
_entry.id   2cbc563598c8e719041ce528c9e0470a
#
_cell.length_a   1.000
_cell.length_b   1.000
_cell.length_c   1.000
_cell.angle_alpha   90.00
_cell.angle_beta   90.00
_cell.angle_gamma   90.00
#
_symmetry.space_group_name_H-M   'P 1'
#
loop_
_entity.id
_entity.type
_entity.pdbx_description
1 polymer ?
#
loop_
_entity_poly.entity_id
_entity_poly.type
_entity_poly.pdbx_seq_one_letter_code
_entity_poly.pdbx_strand_id
1 'polypeptide(L)'
;TQMYLDRNRRISAFLSVLPVTRSRILTARIIAGLLALLTVLVPVIIASIVLGSILAPPIPIYTGYVADIFTTVFLMVLACYCLGLLTGWTANKITPTFGALGLNLVLVFLVFVKGFGPDIKFLLVLVIVACLIRTWHKFISTPL
;
A
#
# COMPACT_ATOMS: atom_id res chain seq x y z
N THR A 1 -8.01 4.76 8.83
CA THR A 1 -8.88 4.53 10.02
C THR A 1 -8.11 4.67 11.32
N GLN A 2 -6.92 4.06 11.48
CA GLN A 2 -6.12 4.17 12.73
C GLN A 2 -5.66 5.60 13.00
N MET A 3 -5.14 6.33 12.02
CA MET A 3 -4.71 7.72 12.19
C MET A 3 -5.87 8.67 12.58
N TYR A 4 -7.08 8.34 12.16
CA TYR A 4 -8.26 9.12 12.51
C TYR A 4 -8.70 8.93 13.97
N LEU A 5 -8.67 7.68 14.45
CA LEU A 5 -8.98 7.35 15.84
C LEU A 5 -7.96 7.98 16.79
N ASP A 6 -6.69 7.99 16.42
CA ASP A 6 -5.62 8.60 17.19
C ASP A 6 -5.80 10.11 17.34
N ARG A 7 -6.23 10.81 16.31
CA ARG A 7 -6.47 12.24 16.34
C ARG A 7 -7.71 12.61 17.16
N ASN A 8 -8.76 11.79 17.10
CA ASN A 8 -10.01 12.07 17.79
C ASN A 8 -9.95 11.78 19.31
N ARG A 9 -9.01 10.94 19.75
CA ARG A 9 -8.84 10.53 21.16
C ARG A 9 -7.75 11.31 21.92
N ARG A 10 -7.22 12.40 21.39
CA ARG A 10 -6.10 13.17 21.98
C ARG A 10 -4.83 12.35 22.23
N ILE A 11 -4.72 11.16 21.61
CA ILE A 11 -3.52 10.31 21.73
C ILE A 11 -2.31 11.00 21.11
N SER A 12 -2.54 11.86 20.11
CA SER A 12 -1.50 12.71 19.52
C SER A 12 -0.85 13.66 20.55
N ALA A 13 -1.62 14.16 21.52
CA ALA A 13 -1.08 15.02 22.57
C ALA A 13 -0.19 14.23 23.57
N PHE A 14 -0.52 12.97 23.84
CA PHE A 14 0.31 12.08 24.65
C PHE A 14 1.61 11.68 23.96
N LEU A 15 1.55 11.41 22.65
CA LEU A 15 2.72 11.08 21.82
C LEU A 15 3.68 12.26 21.64
N SER A 16 3.19 13.51 21.74
CA SER A 16 4.04 14.70 21.63
C SER A 16 4.89 14.97 22.88
N VAL A 17 4.53 14.38 24.02
CA VAL A 17 5.28 14.49 25.29
C VAL A 17 6.40 13.45 25.35
N LEU A 18 6.36 12.39 24.53
CA LEU A 18 7.45 11.43 24.44
C LEU A 18 8.59 12.01 23.60
N PRO A 19 9.87 11.80 24.00
CA PRO A 19 11.05 12.29 23.25
C PRO A 19 11.31 11.46 21.99
N VAL A 20 10.25 11.12 21.25
CA VAL A 20 10.32 10.34 20.01
C VAL A 20 10.10 11.28 18.84
N THR A 21 11.05 11.31 17.91
CA THR A 21 10.95 12.13 16.71
C THR A 21 9.77 11.67 15.85
N ARG A 22 9.01 12.64 15.29
CA ARG A 22 7.83 12.36 14.44
C ARG A 22 8.14 11.39 13.31
N SER A 23 9.34 11.51 12.72
CA SER A 23 9.79 10.59 11.67
C SER A 23 9.79 9.12 12.12
N ARG A 24 10.21 8.84 13.35
CA ARG A 24 10.19 7.47 13.90
C ARG A 24 8.78 6.90 14.04
N ILE A 25 7.82 7.74 14.43
CA ILE A 25 6.41 7.31 14.54
C ILE A 25 5.85 6.96 13.15
N LEU A 26 6.12 7.79 12.14
CA LEU A 26 5.69 7.52 10.76
C LEU A 26 6.34 6.26 10.21
N THR A 27 7.65 6.11 10.39
CA THR A 27 8.39 4.92 9.95
C THR A 27 7.87 3.65 10.61
N ALA A 28 7.63 3.68 11.93
CA ALA A 28 7.06 2.55 12.65
C ALA A 28 5.67 2.16 12.11
N ARG A 29 4.83 3.12 11.76
CA ARG A 29 3.50 2.86 11.17
C ARG A 29 3.61 2.27 9.76
N ILE A 30 4.52 2.78 8.94
CA ILE A 30 4.77 2.24 7.59
C ILE A 30 5.26 0.79 7.70
N ILE A 31 6.21 0.52 8.58
CA ILE A 31 6.75 -0.83 8.80
C ILE A 31 5.66 -1.76 9.33
N ALA A 32 4.89 -1.34 10.31
CA ALA A 32 3.80 -2.16 10.86
C ALA A 32 2.74 -2.50 9.82
N GLY A 33 2.37 -1.55 8.97
CA GLY A 33 1.43 -1.79 7.88
C GLY A 33 2.00 -2.70 6.80
N LEU A 34 3.28 -2.56 6.47
CA LEU A 34 3.97 -3.42 5.51
C LEU A 34 4.10 -4.86 6.05
N LEU A 35 4.40 -5.02 7.34
CA LEU A 35 4.42 -6.33 8.00
C LEU A 35 3.03 -6.98 8.01
N ALA A 36 1.98 -6.23 8.33
CA ALA A 36 0.61 -6.73 8.28
C ALA A 36 0.22 -7.19 6.86
N LEU A 37 0.61 -6.43 5.83
CA LEU A 37 0.43 -6.77 4.43
C LEU A 37 1.15 -8.08 4.06
N LEU A 38 2.42 -8.21 4.43
CA LEU A 38 3.21 -9.41 4.19
C LEU A 38 2.61 -10.63 4.90
N THR A 39 2.14 -10.46 6.12
CA THR A 39 1.52 -11.56 6.91
C THR A 39 0.27 -12.12 6.23
N VAL A 40 -0.48 -11.30 5.51
CA VAL A 40 -1.66 -11.75 4.74
C VAL A 40 -1.27 -12.29 3.37
N LEU A 41 -0.36 -11.62 2.67
CA LEU A 41 0.01 -11.98 1.29
C LEU A 41 0.84 -13.25 1.21
N VAL A 42 1.78 -13.47 2.13
CA VAL A 42 2.65 -14.66 2.11
C VAL A 42 1.87 -15.97 2.14
N PRO A 43 0.92 -16.21 3.07
CA PRO A 43 0.13 -17.46 3.05
C PRO A 43 -0.74 -17.59 1.80
N VAL A 44 -1.26 -16.49 1.24
CA VAL A 44 -2.04 -16.53 -0.01
C VAL A 44 -1.17 -16.95 -1.18
N ILE A 45 0.06 -16.42 -1.28
CA ILE A 45 1.02 -16.81 -2.32
C ILE A 45 1.40 -18.27 -2.20
N ILE A 46 1.74 -18.74 -0.99
CA ILE A 46 2.10 -20.13 -0.74
C ILE A 46 0.93 -21.06 -1.10
N ALA A 47 -0.28 -20.74 -0.66
CA ALA A 47 -1.47 -21.52 -0.96
C ALA A 47 -1.72 -21.60 -2.48
N SER A 48 -1.55 -20.50 -3.20
CA SER A 48 -1.73 -20.44 -4.65
C SER A 48 -0.68 -21.26 -5.40
N ILE A 49 0.57 -21.24 -4.95
CA ILE A 49 1.65 -22.04 -5.55
C ILE A 49 1.39 -23.52 -5.32
N VAL A 50 1.03 -23.91 -4.09
CA VAL A 50 0.72 -25.30 -3.75
C VAL A 50 -0.49 -25.80 -4.54
N LEU A 51 -1.56 -25.01 -4.60
CA LEU A 51 -2.75 -25.37 -5.36
C LEU A 51 -2.45 -25.48 -6.87
N GLY A 52 -1.66 -24.56 -7.41
CA GLY A 52 -1.21 -24.58 -8.80
C GLY A 52 -0.35 -25.81 -9.13
N SER A 53 0.54 -26.23 -8.22
CA SER A 53 1.37 -27.42 -8.41
C SER A 53 0.58 -28.74 -8.37
N ILE A 54 -0.55 -28.77 -7.68
CA ILE A 54 -1.43 -29.95 -7.58
C ILE A 54 -2.37 -30.04 -8.80
N LEU A 55 -2.90 -28.91 -9.26
CA LEU A 55 -3.96 -28.87 -10.28
C LEU A 55 -3.45 -28.66 -11.71
N ALA A 56 -2.25 -28.09 -11.89
CA ALA A 56 -1.71 -27.80 -13.23
C ALA A 56 -0.51 -28.71 -13.56
N PRO A 57 -0.40 -29.21 -14.81
CA PRO A 57 0.80 -29.88 -15.28
C PRO A 57 1.99 -28.87 -15.27
N PRO A 58 3.22 -29.33 -15.05
CA PRO A 58 4.40 -28.48 -14.97
C PRO A 58 4.77 -27.91 -16.38
N ILE A 59 4.11 -26.85 -16.79
CA ILE A 59 4.44 -26.14 -18.02
C ILE A 59 5.41 -25.00 -17.62
N PRO A 60 6.65 -24.95 -18.15
CA PRO A 60 7.67 -23.98 -17.73
C PRO A 60 7.26 -22.52 -17.99
N ILE A 61 6.36 -22.27 -18.93
CA ILE A 61 5.83 -20.94 -19.23
C ILE A 61 4.91 -20.42 -18.09
N TYR A 62 4.32 -21.33 -17.33
CA TYR A 62 3.36 -21.01 -16.27
C TYR A 62 4.02 -20.35 -15.06
N THR A 63 5.23 -20.75 -14.70
CA THR A 63 5.94 -20.23 -13.52
C THR A 63 6.30 -18.74 -13.66
N GLY A 64 6.77 -18.31 -14.84
CA GLY A 64 7.08 -16.92 -15.12
C GLY A 64 5.83 -16.02 -15.08
N TYR A 65 4.75 -16.47 -15.68
CA TYR A 65 3.48 -15.74 -15.70
C TYR A 65 2.85 -15.62 -14.31
N VAL A 66 2.89 -16.68 -13.52
CA VAL A 66 2.41 -16.67 -12.13
C VAL A 66 3.23 -15.71 -11.27
N ALA A 67 4.56 -15.70 -11.41
CA ALA A 67 5.42 -14.76 -10.70
C ALA A 67 5.11 -13.30 -11.07
N ASP A 68 4.82 -13.04 -12.34
CA ASP A 68 4.44 -11.70 -12.82
C ASP A 68 3.10 -11.23 -12.25
N ILE A 69 2.11 -12.11 -12.18
CA ILE A 69 0.81 -11.83 -11.55
C ILE A 69 1.01 -11.48 -10.07
N PHE A 70 1.74 -12.32 -9.33
CA PHE A 70 1.96 -12.09 -7.89
C PHE A 70 2.71 -10.79 -7.62
N THR A 71 3.73 -10.49 -8.41
CA THR A 71 4.48 -9.25 -8.28
C THR A 71 3.58 -8.04 -8.53
N THR A 72 2.73 -8.09 -9.54
CA THR A 72 1.82 -6.99 -9.88
C THR A 72 0.75 -6.81 -8.81
N VAL A 73 0.17 -7.90 -8.31
CA VAL A 73 -0.81 -7.87 -7.22
C VAL A 73 -0.18 -7.30 -5.95
N PHE A 74 1.04 -7.72 -5.61
CA PHE A 74 1.77 -7.20 -4.46
C PHE A 74 2.00 -5.69 -4.57
N LEU A 75 2.49 -5.20 -5.71
CA LEU A 75 2.70 -3.78 -5.95
C LEU A 75 1.40 -2.99 -5.91
N MET A 76 0.31 -3.58 -6.40
CA MET A 76 -1.00 -2.95 -6.39
C MET A 76 -1.54 -2.78 -4.97
N VAL A 77 -1.46 -3.82 -4.15
CA VAL A 77 -1.88 -3.77 -2.74
C VAL A 77 -1.03 -2.75 -1.97
N LEU A 78 0.27 -2.69 -2.26
CA LEU A 78 1.18 -1.70 -1.67
C LEU A 78 0.81 -0.28 -2.09
N ALA A 79 0.45 -0.05 -3.36
CA ALA A 79 -0.01 1.25 -3.86
C ALA A 79 -1.32 1.68 -3.16
N CYS A 80 -2.28 0.76 -3.01
CA CYS A 80 -3.51 1.00 -2.26
C CYS A 80 -3.23 1.39 -0.81
N TYR A 81 -2.29 0.72 -0.17
CA TYR A 81 -1.89 1.03 1.21
C TYR A 81 -1.27 2.43 1.31
N CYS A 82 -0.36 2.79 0.39
CA CYS A 82 0.26 4.12 0.36
C CYS A 82 -0.76 5.23 0.11
N LEU A 83 -1.73 5.02 -0.76
CA LEU A 83 -2.84 5.94 -0.99
C LEU A 83 -3.72 6.09 0.26
N GLY A 84 -3.98 4.98 0.97
CA GLY A 84 -4.70 4.99 2.25
C GLY A 84 -3.97 5.77 3.34
N LEU A 85 -2.64 5.68 3.40
CA LEU A 85 -1.82 6.49 4.30
C LEU A 85 -1.92 7.99 3.97
N LEU A 86 -1.87 8.35 2.69
CA LEU A 86 -1.95 9.74 2.23
C LEU A 86 -3.30 10.37 2.60
N THR A 87 -4.41 9.63 2.44
CA THR A 87 -5.77 10.12 2.73
C THR A 87 -6.08 10.15 4.22
N GLY A 88 -5.53 9.23 5.00
CA GLY A 88 -5.73 9.20 6.46
C GLY A 88 -5.23 10.44 7.19
N TRP A 89 -4.35 11.22 6.56
CA TRP A 89 -3.74 12.42 7.14
C TRP A 89 -4.43 13.74 6.75
N THR A 90 -5.44 13.73 5.89
CA THR A 90 -6.14 14.95 5.47
C THR A 90 -7.26 15.33 6.42
N ALA A 91 -7.35 16.62 6.75
CA ALA A 91 -8.37 17.16 7.66
C ALA A 91 -9.79 17.08 7.06
N ASN A 92 -9.90 17.36 5.76
CA ASN A 92 -11.15 17.18 5.00
C ASN A 92 -11.20 15.75 4.45
N LYS A 93 -12.14 14.94 4.93
CA LYS A 93 -12.17 13.51 4.69
C LYS A 93 -12.82 13.11 3.37
N ILE A 94 -13.80 13.85 2.93
CA ILE A 94 -14.66 13.45 1.82
C ILE A 94 -13.90 13.52 0.49
N THR A 95 -13.35 14.68 0.16
CA THR A 95 -12.69 14.92 -1.13
C THR A 95 -11.46 14.03 -1.38
N PRO A 96 -10.48 13.93 -0.44
CA PRO A 96 -9.29 13.10 -0.69
C PRO A 96 -9.59 11.60 -0.66
N THR A 97 -10.61 11.16 0.08
CA THR A 97 -11.04 9.76 0.10
C THR A 97 -11.63 9.34 -1.24
N PHE A 98 -12.50 10.17 -1.81
CA PHE A 98 -13.05 9.94 -3.16
C PHE A 98 -11.95 10.01 -4.23
N GLY A 99 -11.01 10.95 -4.11
CA GLY A 99 -9.86 11.03 -5.01
C GLY A 99 -8.98 9.79 -4.98
N ALA A 100 -8.69 9.25 -3.79
CA ALA A 100 -7.90 8.03 -3.64
C ALA A 100 -8.64 6.78 -4.13
N LEU A 101 -9.94 6.69 -3.85
CA LEU A 101 -10.79 5.61 -4.40
C LEU A 101 -10.83 5.66 -5.92
N GLY A 102 -11.03 6.84 -6.50
CA GLY A 102 -11.01 7.03 -7.95
C GLY A 102 -9.68 6.65 -8.58
N LEU A 103 -8.56 7.10 -7.99
CA LEU A 103 -7.22 6.76 -8.47
C LEU A 103 -6.94 5.27 -8.34
N ASN A 104 -7.42 4.64 -7.28
CA ASN A 104 -7.29 3.20 -7.08
C ASN A 104 -8.07 2.41 -8.14
N LEU A 105 -9.29 2.86 -8.45
CA LEU A 105 -10.13 2.26 -9.48
C LEU A 105 -9.50 2.40 -10.86
N VAL A 106 -8.89 3.54 -11.16
CA VAL A 106 -8.13 3.77 -12.40
C VAL A 106 -6.91 2.85 -12.48
N LEU A 107 -6.16 2.66 -11.39
CA LEU A 107 -5.03 1.75 -11.36
C LEU A 107 -5.46 0.30 -11.61
N VAL A 108 -6.55 -0.17 -10.96
CA VAL A 108 -7.14 -1.49 -11.21
C VAL A 108 -7.51 -1.65 -12.67
N PHE A 109 -8.19 -0.67 -13.23
CA PHE A 109 -8.61 -0.69 -14.63
C PHE A 109 -7.42 -0.74 -15.59
N LEU A 110 -6.36 0.05 -15.32
CA LEU A 110 -5.12 0.03 -16.11
C LEU A 110 -4.43 -1.34 -16.09
N VAL A 111 -4.35 -1.97 -14.92
CA VAL A 111 -3.80 -3.33 -14.80
C VAL A 111 -4.64 -4.33 -15.60
N PHE A 112 -5.96 -4.17 -15.58
CA PHE A 112 -6.87 -5.06 -16.31
C PHE A 112 -6.75 -4.91 -17.82
N VAL A 113 -6.58 -3.69 -18.33
CA VAL A 113 -6.49 -3.38 -19.77
C VAL A 113 -5.12 -3.71 -20.35
N LYS A 114 -4.04 -3.34 -19.65
CA LYS A 114 -2.66 -3.52 -20.12
C LYS A 114 -2.04 -4.87 -19.74
N GLY A 115 -2.67 -5.62 -18.84
CA GLY A 115 -2.13 -6.88 -18.34
C GLY A 115 -0.96 -6.70 -17.37
N PHE A 116 -0.18 -7.77 -17.17
CA PHE A 116 0.88 -7.84 -16.15
C PHE A 116 2.28 -7.46 -16.70
N GLY A 117 2.36 -6.58 -17.68
CA GLY A 117 3.60 -6.16 -18.31
C GLY A 117 4.54 -5.35 -17.41
N PRO A 118 5.82 -5.19 -17.80
CA PRO A 118 6.80 -4.43 -17.05
C PRO A 118 6.43 -2.95 -16.91
N ASP A 119 5.71 -2.38 -17.87
CA ASP A 119 5.26 -0.98 -17.89
C ASP A 119 4.33 -0.68 -16.70
N ILE A 120 3.42 -1.61 -16.40
CA ILE A 120 2.49 -1.49 -15.26
C ILE A 120 3.25 -1.55 -13.94
N LYS A 121 4.23 -2.43 -13.82
CA LYS A 121 5.06 -2.55 -12.61
C LYS A 121 5.82 -1.25 -12.35
N PHE A 122 6.40 -0.68 -13.40
CA PHE A 122 7.10 0.60 -13.31
C PHE A 122 6.17 1.74 -12.88
N LEU A 123 4.98 1.82 -13.46
CA LEU A 123 3.97 2.82 -13.12
C LEU A 123 3.51 2.67 -11.65
N LEU A 124 3.28 1.46 -11.18
CA LEU A 124 2.90 1.19 -9.79
C LEU A 124 4.00 1.60 -8.82
N VAL A 125 5.26 1.28 -9.12
CA VAL A 125 6.41 1.71 -8.30
C VAL A 125 6.49 3.24 -8.25
N LEU A 126 6.30 3.92 -9.37
CA LEU A 126 6.32 5.38 -9.44
C LEU A 126 5.22 5.99 -8.58
N VAL A 127 4.00 5.44 -8.62
CA VAL A 127 2.88 5.88 -7.77
C VAL A 127 3.20 5.66 -6.30
N ILE A 128 3.77 4.52 -5.93
CA ILE A 128 4.15 4.21 -4.54
C ILE A 128 5.18 5.23 -4.03
N VAL A 129 6.24 5.47 -4.80
CA VAL A 129 7.29 6.43 -4.45
C VAL A 129 6.73 7.84 -4.30
N ALA A 130 5.91 8.29 -5.26
CA ALA A 130 5.29 9.61 -5.21
C ALA A 130 4.37 9.77 -3.99
N CYS A 131 3.57 8.75 -3.67
CA CYS A 131 2.72 8.76 -2.47
C CYS A 131 3.53 8.79 -1.17
N LEU A 132 4.62 8.03 -1.08
CA LEU A 132 5.48 8.02 0.09
C LEU A 132 6.18 9.37 0.30
N ILE A 133 6.74 9.95 -0.75
CA ILE A 133 7.39 11.27 -0.69
C ILE A 133 6.38 12.33 -0.24
N ARG A 134 5.18 12.32 -0.82
CA ARG A 134 4.13 13.29 -0.49
C ARG A 134 3.62 13.11 0.95
N THR A 135 3.47 11.87 1.41
CA THR A 135 3.08 11.57 2.79
C THR A 135 4.17 12.05 3.76
N TRP A 136 5.43 11.79 3.44
CA TRP A 136 6.58 12.21 4.24
C TRP A 136 6.65 13.73 4.36
N HIS A 137 6.60 14.43 3.23
CA HIS A 137 6.65 15.89 3.20
C HIS A 137 5.49 16.52 3.98
N LYS A 138 4.27 16.00 3.78
CA LYS A 138 3.08 16.50 4.47
C LYS A 138 3.13 16.24 5.98
N PHE A 139 3.70 15.10 6.38
CA PHE A 139 3.85 14.76 7.80
C PHE A 139 4.83 15.68 8.52
N ILE A 140 5.92 16.07 7.86
CA ILE A 140 6.93 16.96 8.44
C ILE A 140 6.45 18.41 8.43
N SER A 141 5.75 18.85 7.39
CA SER A 141 5.34 20.25 7.20
C SER A 141 4.09 20.66 7.96
N THR A 142 3.31 19.72 8.51
CA THR A 142 2.09 20.06 9.27
C THR A 142 2.44 20.36 10.72
N PRO A 143 2.32 21.65 11.19
CA PRO A 143 2.44 21.95 12.62
C PRO A 143 1.26 21.29 13.37
N LEU A 144 1.53 20.85 14.58
CA LEU A 144 0.51 20.35 15.52
C LEU A 144 -0.32 21.49 16.09
#